data_ed5f0121730bf85e4eedec6a35a920cc
#
_entry.id   ed5f0121730bf85e4eedec6a35a920cc
#
_cell.length_a   1.000
_cell.length_b   1.000
_cell.length_c   1.000
_cell.angle_alpha   90.00
_cell.angle_beta   90.00
_cell.angle_gamma   90.00
#
_symmetry.space_group_name_H-M   'P 1'
#
loop_
_entity.id
_entity.type
_entity.pdbx_description
1 polymer ?
#
loop_
_entity_poly.entity_id
_entity_poly.type
_entity_poly.pdbx_seq_one_letter_code
_entity_poly.pdbx_strand_id
1 'polypeptide(L)'
;MTRESREDEQADDCGQVFREITAYPSSFRPDQIKGIPRPPLELPPSPESTPIPLPRPEAITVRPVDLRVAIEKRRSVRWFDNEEPLSLEELAYLLWCTQGVQEVVLEQYTLRTAPSAGAAHPLETYLLVNCVEGLEPGIYRYLALEHTLELINSHPEIALAVTEGCMEQQMVLRSAVTFLWTAVPYRTTWRYGPRGYRDIYIDAGHVCQNLYLAAGPIDCGVCAIESFQDDYMNRLLGLDGKTQFLIYCAAVGKIRHGL
;
A
#
# COMPACT_ATOMS: atom_id res chain seq x y z
N MET A 1 13.99 10.58 -38.76
CA MET A 1 13.50 10.39 -37.38
C MET A 1 13.95 9.02 -36.93
N THR A 2 14.79 8.94 -35.94
CA THR A 2 15.26 7.68 -35.37
C THR A 2 14.18 7.05 -34.50
N ARG A 3 14.26 5.75 -34.22
CA ARG A 3 13.31 5.02 -33.37
C ARG A 3 13.26 5.65 -31.95
N GLU A 4 14.40 6.07 -31.42
CA GLU A 4 14.51 6.79 -30.15
C GLU A 4 13.72 8.11 -30.13
N SER A 5 13.77 8.92 -31.20
CA SER A 5 13.01 10.19 -31.25
C SER A 5 11.49 10.00 -31.30
N ARG A 6 11.00 8.82 -31.74
CA ARG A 6 9.56 8.50 -31.73
C ARG A 6 9.11 7.96 -30.37
N GLU A 7 10.00 7.24 -29.66
CA GLU A 7 9.74 6.75 -28.30
C GLU A 7 9.72 7.93 -27.31
N ASP A 8 10.59 8.92 -27.48
CA ASP A 8 10.60 10.16 -26.69
C ASP A 8 9.36 11.05 -26.94
N GLU A 9 8.92 11.23 -28.19
CA GLU A 9 7.67 11.96 -28.51
C GLU A 9 6.42 11.25 -27.94
N GLN A 10 6.39 9.91 -27.92
CA GLN A 10 5.28 9.15 -27.32
C GLN A 10 5.29 9.22 -25.79
N ALA A 11 6.45 9.28 -25.15
CA ALA A 11 6.57 9.44 -23.70
C ALA A 11 6.09 10.83 -23.24
N ASP A 12 6.42 11.90 -23.96
CA ASP A 12 6.00 13.27 -23.65
C ASP A 12 4.48 13.45 -23.72
N ASP A 13 3.77 12.66 -24.54
CA ASP A 13 2.32 12.75 -24.71
C ASP A 13 1.52 11.93 -23.67
N CYS A 14 2.15 10.95 -23.04
CA CYS A 14 1.48 10.01 -22.13
C CYS A 14 0.75 10.71 -20.96
N GLY A 15 1.39 11.70 -20.34
CA GLY A 15 0.80 12.47 -19.24
C GLY A 15 -0.41 13.30 -19.67
N GLN A 16 -0.36 13.89 -20.87
CA GLN A 16 -1.49 14.63 -21.44
C GLN A 16 -2.64 13.70 -21.79
N VAL A 17 -2.36 12.59 -22.47
CA VAL A 17 -3.34 11.55 -22.80
C VAL A 17 -4.01 11.02 -21.53
N PHE A 18 -3.24 10.69 -20.49
CA PHE A 18 -3.80 10.28 -19.19
C PHE A 18 -4.75 11.34 -18.62
N ARG A 19 -4.34 12.63 -18.65
CA ARG A 19 -5.16 13.75 -18.16
C ARG A 19 -6.47 13.88 -18.95
N GLU A 20 -6.43 13.71 -20.26
CA GLU A 20 -7.58 13.83 -21.16
C GLU A 20 -8.56 12.65 -20.99
N ILE A 21 -8.08 11.40 -21.06
CA ILE A 21 -8.94 10.22 -20.93
C ILE A 21 -9.55 10.06 -19.52
N THR A 22 -8.91 10.62 -18.51
CA THR A 22 -9.39 10.63 -17.13
C THR A 22 -10.14 11.91 -16.75
N ALA A 23 -10.36 12.86 -17.68
CA ALA A 23 -11.26 13.98 -17.46
C ALA A 23 -12.72 13.49 -17.35
N TYR A 24 -13.57 14.24 -16.62
CA TYR A 24 -15.01 13.91 -16.63
C TYR A 24 -15.64 14.25 -17.96
N PRO A 25 -16.05 13.25 -18.74
CA PRO A 25 -16.89 13.52 -19.92
C PRO A 25 -18.31 13.82 -19.49
N SER A 26 -18.94 14.78 -20.12
CA SER A 26 -20.34 15.20 -19.84
C SER A 26 -21.39 14.07 -20.04
N SER A 27 -21.02 13.02 -20.79
CA SER A 27 -21.90 11.87 -21.11
C SER A 27 -21.57 10.60 -20.31
N PHE A 28 -20.60 10.63 -19.38
CA PHE A 28 -20.21 9.44 -18.64
C PHE A 28 -21.31 8.98 -17.69
N ARG A 29 -21.69 7.71 -17.78
CA ARG A 29 -22.62 7.04 -16.85
C ARG A 29 -21.86 5.93 -16.12
N PRO A 30 -21.54 6.11 -14.84
CA PRO A 30 -20.84 5.09 -14.04
C PRO A 30 -21.72 3.83 -13.86
N ASP A 31 -21.07 2.71 -13.60
CA ASP A 31 -21.72 1.42 -13.39
C ASP A 31 -22.67 1.47 -12.18
N GLN A 32 -22.38 2.29 -11.18
CA GLN A 32 -23.27 2.60 -10.08
C GLN A 32 -24.64 3.09 -10.56
N ILE A 33 -24.70 4.02 -11.52
CA ILE A 33 -25.97 4.56 -12.03
C ILE A 33 -26.69 3.54 -12.93
N LYS A 34 -25.94 2.59 -13.53
CA LYS A 34 -26.51 1.50 -14.32
C LYS A 34 -27.10 0.38 -13.46
N GLY A 35 -27.00 0.49 -12.13
CA GLY A 35 -27.49 -0.53 -11.20
C GLY A 35 -26.60 -1.78 -11.10
N ILE A 36 -25.36 -1.70 -11.58
CA ILE A 36 -24.40 -2.79 -11.40
C ILE A 36 -24.00 -2.86 -9.93
N PRO A 37 -23.99 -4.05 -9.30
CA PRO A 37 -23.62 -4.20 -7.90
C PRO A 37 -22.23 -3.64 -7.59
N ARG A 38 -22.08 -3.11 -6.38
CA ARG A 38 -20.79 -2.63 -5.90
C ARG A 38 -19.78 -3.78 -5.82
N PRO A 39 -18.51 -3.57 -6.20
CA PRO A 39 -17.45 -4.56 -5.97
C PRO A 39 -17.22 -4.80 -4.47
N PRO A 40 -16.64 -5.97 -4.11
CA PRO A 40 -16.33 -6.29 -2.72
C PRO A 40 -15.47 -5.23 -2.03
N LEU A 41 -15.71 -4.99 -0.73
CA LEU A 41 -14.98 -4.02 0.10
C LEU A 41 -13.50 -4.41 0.28
N GLU A 42 -13.22 -5.70 0.22
CA GLU A 42 -11.91 -6.33 0.33
C GLU A 42 -11.90 -7.59 -0.54
N LEU A 43 -10.77 -7.98 -1.08
CA LEU A 43 -10.63 -9.27 -1.76
C LEU A 43 -10.74 -10.41 -0.73
N PRO A 44 -11.44 -11.51 -1.03
CA PRO A 44 -11.57 -12.62 -0.09
C PRO A 44 -10.19 -13.20 0.26
N PRO A 45 -10.02 -13.72 1.48
CA PRO A 45 -8.81 -14.47 1.84
C PRO A 45 -8.67 -15.73 0.97
N SER A 46 -7.45 -16.24 0.86
CA SER A 46 -7.23 -17.54 0.23
C SER A 46 -7.97 -18.64 1.01
N PRO A 47 -8.69 -19.55 0.34
CA PRO A 47 -9.42 -20.63 1.02
C PRO A 47 -8.54 -21.54 1.88
N GLU A 48 -7.24 -21.61 1.58
CA GLU A 48 -6.28 -22.47 2.28
C GLU A 48 -5.49 -21.71 3.37
N SER A 49 -5.68 -20.38 3.47
CA SER A 49 -4.95 -19.57 4.44
C SER A 49 -5.51 -19.72 5.86
N THR A 50 -4.60 -19.68 6.84
CA THR A 50 -4.96 -19.51 8.24
C THR A 50 -4.66 -18.07 8.63
N PRO A 51 -5.67 -17.22 8.84
CA PRO A 51 -5.43 -15.83 9.22
C PRO A 51 -4.71 -15.70 10.56
N ILE A 52 -3.71 -14.84 10.62
CA ILE A 52 -2.95 -14.52 11.83
C ILE A 52 -3.60 -13.27 12.46
N PRO A 53 -4.17 -13.38 13.67
CA PRO A 53 -4.80 -12.22 14.30
C PRO A 53 -3.74 -11.19 14.71
N LEU A 54 -4.06 -9.91 14.48
CA LEU A 54 -3.24 -8.79 14.94
C LEU A 54 -3.78 -8.24 16.27
N PRO A 55 -2.92 -7.66 17.11
CA PRO A 55 -3.35 -6.89 18.28
C PRO A 55 -4.37 -5.83 17.89
N ARG A 56 -5.48 -5.75 18.64
CA ARG A 56 -6.53 -4.78 18.37
C ARG A 56 -6.04 -3.36 18.64
N PRO A 57 -6.44 -2.36 17.85
CA PRO A 57 -5.95 -0.97 17.98
C PRO A 57 -6.13 -0.38 19.39
N GLU A 58 -7.22 -0.74 20.07
CA GLU A 58 -7.54 -0.27 21.42
C GLU A 58 -6.58 -0.83 22.49
N ALA A 59 -5.92 -1.95 22.22
CA ALA A 59 -4.94 -2.57 23.11
C ALA A 59 -3.52 -2.06 22.89
N ILE A 60 -3.26 -1.35 21.77
CA ILE A 60 -1.93 -0.87 21.40
C ILE A 60 -1.64 0.45 22.10
N THR A 61 -0.54 0.52 22.84
CA THR A 61 -0.08 1.74 23.50
C THR A 61 1.10 2.33 22.72
N VAL A 62 0.88 3.49 22.13
CA VAL A 62 1.92 4.24 21.41
C VAL A 62 2.13 5.60 22.10
N ARG A 63 3.38 6.02 22.19
CA ARG A 63 3.74 7.34 22.74
C ARG A 63 3.02 8.46 21.98
N PRO A 64 2.28 9.35 22.65
CA PRO A 64 1.65 10.48 21.99
C PRO A 64 2.71 11.43 21.45
N VAL A 65 2.51 11.91 20.22
CA VAL A 65 3.37 12.91 19.59
C VAL A 65 2.50 14.05 19.07
N ASP A 66 2.94 15.27 19.30
CA ASP A 66 2.30 16.44 18.74
C ASP A 66 2.34 16.37 17.20
N LEU A 67 1.18 16.53 16.56
CA LEU A 67 1.02 16.40 15.10
C LEU A 67 1.95 17.36 14.35
N ARG A 68 2.11 18.60 14.82
CA ARG A 68 3.00 19.57 14.20
C ARG A 68 4.44 19.07 14.23
N VAL A 69 4.88 18.53 15.35
CA VAL A 69 6.24 17.95 15.52
C VAL A 69 6.42 16.75 14.60
N ALA A 70 5.41 15.87 14.49
CA ALA A 70 5.46 14.72 13.58
C ALA A 70 5.65 15.17 12.11
N ILE A 71 4.88 16.18 11.67
CA ILE A 71 4.98 16.73 10.31
C ILE A 71 6.36 17.41 10.09
N GLU A 72 6.82 18.24 11.01
CA GLU A 72 8.10 18.95 10.92
C GLU A 72 9.31 18.00 10.89
N LYS A 73 9.26 16.89 11.62
CA LYS A 73 10.36 15.92 11.73
C LYS A 73 10.35 14.83 10.66
N ARG A 74 9.23 14.62 9.96
CA ARG A 74 9.14 13.58 8.92
C ARG A 74 10.27 13.72 7.88
N ARG A 75 11.03 12.64 7.68
CA ARG A 75 12.07 12.50 6.64
C ARG A 75 11.94 11.13 5.99
N SER A 76 12.43 11.00 4.75
CA SER A 76 12.63 9.71 4.12
C SER A 76 13.93 9.09 4.64
N VAL A 77 13.81 8.00 5.39
CA VAL A 77 14.92 7.27 6.01
C VAL A 77 15.21 6.02 5.17
N ARG A 78 16.47 5.84 4.76
CA ARG A 78 16.92 4.73 3.92
C ARG A 78 17.90 3.77 4.61
N TRP A 79 18.28 4.10 5.84
CA TRP A 79 19.20 3.33 6.65
C TRP A 79 18.51 2.91 7.92
N PHE A 80 18.19 1.63 8.00
CA PHE A 80 17.50 1.03 9.12
C PHE A 80 18.47 0.25 9.99
N ASP A 81 18.12 0.06 11.25
CA ASP A 81 18.70 -0.95 12.11
C ASP A 81 18.03 -2.29 11.79
N ASN A 82 18.73 -3.15 11.10
CA ASN A 82 18.21 -4.45 10.67
C ASN A 82 18.37 -5.54 11.75
N GLU A 83 18.94 -5.21 12.90
CA GLU A 83 19.06 -6.11 14.06
C GLU A 83 17.89 -5.91 15.04
N GLU A 84 17.25 -4.74 15.00
CA GLU A 84 16.10 -4.42 15.86
C GLU A 84 14.77 -4.73 15.13
N PRO A 85 14.01 -5.75 15.56
CA PRO A 85 12.75 -6.11 14.95
C PRO A 85 11.65 -5.08 15.25
N LEU A 86 10.63 -5.03 14.41
CA LEU A 86 9.34 -4.48 14.83
C LEU A 86 8.62 -5.49 15.70
N SER A 87 7.95 -5.04 16.76
CA SER A 87 6.98 -5.89 17.44
C SER A 87 5.70 -6.08 16.60
N LEU A 88 4.93 -7.12 16.89
CA LEU A 88 3.66 -7.35 16.21
C LEU A 88 2.65 -6.21 16.51
N GLU A 89 2.72 -5.61 17.70
CA GLU A 89 1.89 -4.44 18.05
C GLU A 89 2.26 -3.22 17.23
N GLU A 90 3.54 -2.95 17.00
CA GLU A 90 3.99 -1.85 16.16
C GLU A 90 3.55 -2.03 14.71
N LEU A 91 3.66 -3.25 14.17
CA LEU A 91 3.15 -3.55 12.84
C LEU A 91 1.63 -3.36 12.76
N ALA A 92 0.88 -3.88 13.75
CA ALA A 92 -0.57 -3.71 13.82
C ALA A 92 -0.98 -2.24 13.88
N TYR A 93 -0.24 -1.43 14.66
CA TYR A 93 -0.43 0.01 14.73
C TYR A 93 -0.23 0.71 13.38
N LEU A 94 0.85 0.38 12.66
CA LEU A 94 1.12 0.95 11.33
C LEU A 94 0.03 0.57 10.32
N LEU A 95 -0.43 -0.68 10.34
CA LEU A 95 -1.51 -1.17 9.49
C LEU A 95 -2.83 -0.47 9.81
N TRP A 96 -3.15 -0.32 11.10
CA TRP A 96 -4.32 0.44 11.52
C TRP A 96 -4.27 1.89 11.05
N CYS A 97 -3.17 2.60 11.29
CA CYS A 97 -3.03 4.00 10.89
C CYS A 97 -3.16 4.23 9.38
N THR A 98 -2.82 3.22 8.57
CA THR A 98 -2.82 3.34 7.11
C THR A 98 -4.12 2.88 6.46
N GLN A 99 -4.70 1.76 6.93
CA GLN A 99 -5.84 1.10 6.28
C GLN A 99 -6.90 0.56 7.27
N GLY A 100 -6.75 0.89 8.57
CA GLY A 100 -7.66 0.40 9.61
C GLY A 100 -9.11 0.75 9.33
N VAL A 101 -10.00 -0.23 9.46
CA VAL A 101 -11.44 -0.06 9.30
C VAL A 101 -12.05 0.42 10.62
N GLN A 102 -12.59 1.64 10.61
CA GLN A 102 -13.26 2.24 11.76
C GLN A 102 -14.73 1.81 11.85
N GLU A 103 -15.39 1.66 10.70
CA GLU A 103 -16.80 1.30 10.62
C GLU A 103 -17.10 0.64 9.27
N VAL A 104 -18.00 -0.37 9.30
CA VAL A 104 -18.63 -0.93 8.10
C VAL A 104 -20.04 -0.41 8.04
N VAL A 105 -20.34 0.43 7.05
CA VAL A 105 -21.63 1.11 6.92
C VAL A 105 -22.53 0.33 5.98
N LEU A 106 -23.66 -0.19 6.50
CA LEU A 106 -24.69 -0.91 5.75
C LEU A 106 -24.16 -2.05 4.87
N GLU A 107 -23.03 -2.64 5.22
CA GLU A 107 -22.32 -3.64 4.39
C GLU A 107 -21.94 -3.16 2.97
N GLN A 108 -21.99 -1.85 2.73
CA GLN A 108 -21.77 -1.25 1.42
C GLN A 108 -20.43 -0.52 1.28
N TYR A 109 -19.92 0.09 2.34
CA TYR A 109 -18.63 0.78 2.34
C TYR A 109 -18.03 0.81 3.74
N THR A 110 -16.74 1.08 3.79
CA THR A 110 -15.99 1.22 5.05
C THR A 110 -15.57 2.67 5.27
N LEU A 111 -15.59 3.10 6.53
CA LEU A 111 -14.83 4.27 6.95
C LEU A 111 -13.48 3.78 7.47
N ARG A 112 -12.40 4.34 6.97
CA ARG A 112 -11.03 3.95 7.34
C ARG A 112 -10.25 5.14 7.87
N THR A 113 -9.11 4.86 8.48
CA THR A 113 -8.18 5.86 9.01
C THR A 113 -7.59 6.77 7.94
N ALA A 114 -7.44 6.31 6.70
CA ALA A 114 -7.09 7.13 5.56
C ALA A 114 -8.33 7.48 4.72
N PRO A 115 -8.46 8.71 4.19
CA PRO A 115 -9.56 9.07 3.31
C PRO A 115 -9.42 8.39 1.94
N SER A 116 -10.57 8.13 1.30
CA SER A 116 -10.62 7.62 -0.07
C SER A 116 -11.79 8.26 -0.83
N ALA A 117 -11.62 8.48 -2.11
CA ALA A 117 -12.66 9.02 -2.98
C ALA A 117 -13.92 8.15 -2.94
N GLY A 118 -15.02 8.72 -2.41
CA GLY A 118 -16.31 7.99 -2.26
C GLY A 118 -16.25 6.77 -1.37
N ALA A 119 -15.32 6.73 -0.42
CA ALA A 119 -15.07 5.57 0.45
C ALA A 119 -14.91 4.27 -0.36
N ALA A 120 -14.20 4.35 -1.50
CA ALA A 120 -13.97 3.22 -2.38
C ALA A 120 -12.89 2.28 -1.87
N HIS A 121 -11.84 2.83 -1.21
CA HIS A 121 -10.71 2.12 -0.64
C HIS A 121 -10.14 1.06 -1.59
N PRO A 122 -9.59 1.47 -2.75
CA PRO A 122 -9.16 0.56 -3.79
C PRO A 122 -7.91 -0.25 -3.44
N LEU A 123 -7.23 0.08 -2.34
CA LEU A 123 -5.94 -0.50 -2.01
C LEU A 123 -6.08 -1.78 -1.18
N GLU A 124 -5.35 -2.81 -1.58
CA GLU A 124 -4.99 -3.95 -0.75
C GLU A 124 -3.54 -3.78 -0.28
N THR A 125 -3.25 -4.12 0.97
CA THR A 125 -1.92 -3.98 1.54
C THR A 125 -1.23 -5.32 1.62
N TYR A 126 -0.15 -5.49 0.88
CA TYR A 126 0.79 -6.59 1.03
C TYR A 126 2.01 -6.10 1.81
N LEU A 127 2.69 -7.02 2.46
CA LEU A 127 3.87 -6.74 3.27
C LEU A 127 4.97 -7.73 2.90
N LEU A 128 6.16 -7.25 2.56
CA LEU A 128 7.36 -8.05 2.71
C LEU A 128 7.80 -7.93 4.17
N VAL A 129 7.71 -9.00 4.92
CA VAL A 129 8.19 -9.09 6.31
C VAL A 129 9.60 -9.65 6.28
N ASN A 130 10.59 -8.89 6.79
CA ASN A 130 11.97 -9.34 6.96
C ASN A 130 12.28 -9.61 8.44
N CYS A 131 11.83 -8.73 9.35
CA CYS A 131 12.18 -8.78 10.76
C CYS A 131 11.04 -8.22 11.64
N VAL A 132 10.04 -9.05 11.92
CA VAL A 132 8.90 -8.74 12.80
C VAL A 132 8.74 -9.86 13.82
N GLU A 133 8.63 -9.51 15.10
CA GLU A 133 8.47 -10.50 16.17
C GLU A 133 7.21 -11.35 15.98
N GLY A 134 7.38 -12.66 16.05
CA GLY A 134 6.28 -13.61 15.94
C GLY A 134 5.81 -13.89 14.51
N LEU A 135 6.45 -13.30 13.49
CA LEU A 135 6.20 -13.61 12.08
C LEU A 135 7.45 -14.19 11.40
N GLU A 136 7.27 -15.23 10.61
CA GLU A 136 8.32 -15.73 9.73
C GLU A 136 8.54 -14.76 8.55
N PRO A 137 9.77 -14.63 8.02
CA PRO A 137 10.01 -13.84 6.82
C PRO A 137 9.16 -14.30 5.63
N GLY A 138 8.58 -13.36 4.87
CA GLY A 138 7.72 -13.70 3.75
C GLY A 138 6.86 -12.56 3.26
N ILE A 139 6.02 -12.84 2.27
CA ILE A 139 4.96 -11.93 1.81
C ILE A 139 3.66 -12.26 2.55
N TYR A 140 3.08 -11.27 3.15
CA TYR A 140 1.78 -11.33 3.80
C TYR A 140 0.80 -10.38 3.12
N ARG A 141 -0.51 -10.65 3.23
CA ARG A 141 -1.56 -9.70 2.91
C ARG A 141 -2.32 -9.33 4.17
N TYR A 142 -2.60 -8.05 4.34
CA TYR A 142 -3.42 -7.53 5.42
C TYR A 142 -4.90 -7.58 5.04
N LEU A 143 -5.70 -8.25 5.85
CA LEU A 143 -7.15 -8.33 5.76
C LEU A 143 -7.73 -7.30 6.73
N ALA A 144 -8.07 -6.12 6.19
CA ALA A 144 -8.39 -4.95 7.01
C ALA A 144 -9.74 -5.08 7.72
N LEU A 145 -10.71 -5.78 7.12
CA LEU A 145 -12.03 -6.00 7.73
C LEU A 145 -11.95 -6.77 9.05
N GLU A 146 -11.11 -7.81 9.08
CA GLU A 146 -10.93 -8.67 10.25
C GLU A 146 -9.72 -8.27 11.10
N HIS A 147 -8.89 -7.36 10.62
CA HIS A 147 -7.61 -6.96 11.24
C HIS A 147 -6.69 -8.14 11.46
N THR A 148 -6.42 -8.88 10.38
CA THR A 148 -5.58 -10.09 10.39
C THR A 148 -4.58 -10.06 9.24
N LEU A 149 -3.58 -10.95 9.29
CA LEU A 149 -2.66 -11.20 8.18
C LEU A 149 -2.89 -12.60 7.61
N GLU A 150 -2.71 -12.75 6.31
CA GLU A 150 -2.55 -14.06 5.68
C GLU A 150 -1.18 -14.18 5.02
N LEU A 151 -0.53 -15.33 5.19
CA LEU A 151 0.74 -15.62 4.52
C LEU A 151 0.47 -15.96 3.05
N ILE A 152 1.15 -15.28 2.14
CA ILE A 152 1.03 -15.47 0.69
C ILE A 152 2.22 -16.26 0.14
N ASN A 153 3.45 -15.94 0.58
CA ASN A 153 4.66 -16.56 0.06
C ASN A 153 5.78 -16.52 1.11
N SER A 154 6.34 -17.67 1.47
CA SER A 154 7.46 -17.81 2.40
C SER A 154 8.73 -18.34 1.74
N HIS A 155 8.89 -18.12 0.42
CA HIS A 155 10.10 -18.55 -0.26
C HIS A 155 11.35 -17.85 0.32
N PRO A 156 12.45 -18.57 0.66
CA PRO A 156 13.61 -17.97 1.33
C PRO A 156 14.25 -16.79 0.60
N GLU A 157 14.15 -16.74 -0.72
CA GLU A 157 14.73 -15.66 -1.53
C GLU A 157 13.75 -14.52 -1.82
N ILE A 158 12.56 -14.52 -1.21
CA ILE A 158 11.51 -13.55 -1.55
C ILE A 158 11.95 -12.11 -1.28
N ALA A 159 12.73 -11.86 -0.23
CA ALA A 159 13.25 -10.52 0.08
C ALA A 159 14.23 -10.01 -0.98
N LEU A 160 15.07 -10.90 -1.52
CA LEU A 160 15.98 -10.58 -2.62
C LEU A 160 15.18 -10.28 -3.89
N ALA A 161 14.18 -11.10 -4.22
CA ALA A 161 13.35 -10.89 -5.39
C ALA A 161 12.56 -9.56 -5.33
N VAL A 162 11.99 -9.19 -4.18
CA VAL A 162 11.34 -7.88 -4.00
C VAL A 162 12.35 -6.74 -4.13
N THR A 163 13.57 -6.90 -3.60
CA THR A 163 14.63 -5.90 -3.71
C THR A 163 15.05 -5.68 -5.18
N GLU A 164 15.21 -6.77 -5.94
CA GLU A 164 15.46 -6.72 -7.39
C GLU A 164 14.32 -5.99 -8.11
N GLY A 165 13.08 -6.37 -7.85
CA GLY A 165 11.89 -5.71 -8.41
C GLY A 165 11.79 -4.23 -8.06
N CYS A 166 12.31 -3.82 -6.91
CA CYS A 166 12.42 -2.42 -6.47
C CYS A 166 13.75 -1.76 -6.94
N MET A 167 14.28 -2.12 -8.10
CA MET A 167 15.47 -1.53 -8.72
C MET A 167 16.71 -1.60 -7.80
N GLU A 168 16.95 -2.74 -7.18
CA GLU A 168 18.10 -3.01 -6.29
C GLU A 168 18.19 -2.06 -5.08
N GLN A 169 17.08 -1.47 -4.64
CA GLN A 169 17.08 -0.56 -3.51
C GLN A 169 17.29 -1.32 -2.20
N GLN A 170 18.54 -1.34 -1.71
CA GLN A 170 18.99 -2.11 -0.54
C GLN A 170 18.21 -1.84 0.75
N MET A 171 17.50 -0.71 0.82
CA MET A 171 16.63 -0.43 1.97
C MET A 171 15.46 -1.42 2.09
N VAL A 172 15.03 -2.04 0.98
CA VAL A 172 13.98 -3.08 0.99
C VAL A 172 14.46 -4.30 1.77
N LEU A 173 15.66 -4.79 1.45
CA LEU A 173 16.25 -5.94 2.13
C LEU A 173 16.58 -5.67 3.61
N ARG A 174 16.87 -4.41 3.96
CA ARG A 174 17.28 -3.99 5.30
C ARG A 174 16.13 -3.47 6.16
N SER A 175 14.96 -3.29 5.60
CA SER A 175 13.77 -2.88 6.34
C SER A 175 13.28 -4.01 7.25
N ALA A 176 12.62 -3.68 8.33
CA ALA A 176 11.87 -4.67 9.09
C ALA A 176 10.65 -5.16 8.32
N VAL A 177 9.98 -4.24 7.61
CA VAL A 177 8.85 -4.53 6.75
C VAL A 177 8.81 -3.56 5.57
N THR A 178 8.42 -4.05 4.38
CA THR A 178 8.09 -3.18 3.24
C THR A 178 6.61 -3.31 2.91
N PHE A 179 5.88 -2.20 2.99
CA PHE A 179 4.50 -2.08 2.55
C PHE A 179 4.46 -2.07 1.03
N LEU A 180 3.58 -2.87 0.45
CA LEU A 180 3.37 -3.01 -0.98
C LEU A 180 1.87 -2.80 -1.24
N TRP A 181 1.49 -1.61 -1.67
CA TRP A 181 0.09 -1.29 -1.91
C TRP A 181 -0.28 -1.62 -3.34
N THR A 182 -1.25 -2.52 -3.49
CA THR A 182 -1.82 -2.87 -4.77
C THR A 182 -3.19 -2.23 -4.93
N ALA A 183 -3.54 -1.86 -6.14
CA ALA A 183 -4.84 -1.30 -6.47
C ALA A 183 -5.77 -2.35 -7.07
N VAL A 184 -7.04 -2.34 -6.67
CA VAL A 184 -8.17 -2.99 -7.33
C VAL A 184 -9.00 -1.88 -7.99
N PRO A 185 -8.69 -1.47 -9.23
CA PRO A 185 -9.21 -0.24 -9.84
C PRO A 185 -10.73 -0.19 -9.88
N TYR A 186 -11.37 -1.35 -10.06
CA TYR A 186 -12.82 -1.39 -10.22
C TYR A 186 -13.58 -0.88 -9.00
N ARG A 187 -13.01 -0.94 -7.78
CA ARG A 187 -13.65 -0.35 -6.58
C ARG A 187 -13.91 1.15 -6.75
N THR A 188 -13.01 1.86 -7.45
CA THR A 188 -13.12 3.31 -7.68
C THR A 188 -13.77 3.61 -9.04
N THR A 189 -13.37 2.87 -10.10
CA THR A 189 -13.89 3.12 -11.45
C THR A 189 -15.36 2.74 -11.59
N TRP A 190 -15.90 1.83 -10.79
CA TRP A 190 -17.31 1.52 -10.70
C TRP A 190 -18.19 2.77 -10.51
N ARG A 191 -17.69 3.74 -9.74
CA ARG A 191 -18.37 5.01 -9.47
C ARG A 191 -17.86 6.16 -10.35
N TYR A 192 -16.56 6.21 -10.62
CA TYR A 192 -15.91 7.38 -11.23
C TYR A 192 -15.40 7.12 -12.65
N GLY A 193 -15.56 5.90 -13.18
CA GLY A 193 -15.03 5.52 -14.48
C GLY A 193 -13.54 5.74 -14.61
N PRO A 194 -13.05 6.18 -15.78
CA PRO A 194 -11.62 6.42 -16.00
C PRO A 194 -11.01 7.43 -15.01
N ARG A 195 -11.81 8.38 -14.49
CA ARG A 195 -11.38 9.32 -13.46
C ARG A 195 -10.84 8.62 -12.22
N GLY A 196 -11.41 7.48 -11.85
CA GLY A 196 -11.01 6.68 -10.69
C GLY A 196 -9.52 6.34 -10.65
N TYR A 197 -8.83 6.28 -11.78
CA TYR A 197 -7.37 6.08 -11.78
C TYR A 197 -6.60 7.24 -11.12
N ARG A 198 -7.04 8.49 -11.26
CA ARG A 198 -6.43 9.62 -10.52
C ARG A 198 -6.69 9.50 -9.03
N ASP A 199 -7.91 9.11 -8.67
CA ASP A 199 -8.32 9.01 -7.27
C ASP A 199 -7.51 7.90 -6.55
N ILE A 200 -7.21 6.79 -7.23
CA ILE A 200 -6.38 5.69 -6.71
C ILE A 200 -4.98 6.20 -6.30
N TYR A 201 -4.30 6.96 -7.15
CA TYR A 201 -2.97 7.49 -6.84
C TYR A 201 -3.01 8.54 -5.71
N ILE A 202 -4.06 9.34 -5.64
CA ILE A 202 -4.28 10.30 -4.56
C ILE A 202 -4.49 9.55 -3.23
N ASP A 203 -5.33 8.53 -3.22
CA ASP A 203 -5.58 7.69 -2.05
C ASP A 203 -4.29 7.02 -1.55
N ALA A 204 -3.46 6.49 -2.47
CA ALA A 204 -2.16 5.90 -2.13
C ALA A 204 -1.23 6.91 -1.43
N GLY A 205 -1.22 8.16 -1.89
CA GLY A 205 -0.48 9.24 -1.25
C GLY A 205 -0.96 9.51 0.19
N HIS A 206 -2.28 9.49 0.43
CA HIS A 206 -2.85 9.65 1.78
C HIS A 206 -2.40 8.52 2.71
N VAL A 207 -2.50 7.28 2.25
CA VAL A 207 -2.10 6.08 3.01
C VAL A 207 -0.62 6.12 3.37
N CYS A 208 0.25 6.42 2.40
CA CYS A 208 1.68 6.51 2.61
C CYS A 208 2.06 7.65 3.57
N GLN A 209 1.40 8.81 3.49
CA GLN A 209 1.65 9.90 4.44
C GLN A 209 1.25 9.51 5.86
N ASN A 210 0.14 8.78 6.05
CA ASN A 210 -0.21 8.25 7.37
C ASN A 210 0.88 7.32 7.91
N LEU A 211 1.47 6.47 7.06
CA LEU A 211 2.58 5.59 7.44
C LEU A 211 3.78 6.41 7.95
N TYR A 212 4.17 7.46 7.22
CA TYR A 212 5.26 8.35 7.64
C TYR A 212 5.02 8.98 9.02
N LEU A 213 3.80 9.43 9.29
CA LEU A 213 3.47 10.07 10.56
C LEU A 213 3.36 9.07 11.71
N ALA A 214 2.82 7.87 11.43
CA ALA A 214 2.67 6.81 12.43
C ALA A 214 4.01 6.15 12.81
N ALA A 215 5.00 6.13 11.93
CA ALA A 215 6.30 5.53 12.21
C ALA A 215 7.10 6.28 13.29
N GLY A 216 7.01 7.62 13.34
CA GLY A 216 7.77 8.44 14.28
C GLY A 216 7.56 8.10 15.76
N PRO A 217 6.32 7.93 16.25
CA PRO A 217 6.01 7.54 17.63
C PRO A 217 6.61 6.22 18.11
N ILE A 218 6.95 5.33 17.19
CA ILE A 218 7.54 4.00 17.46
C ILE A 218 9.02 3.91 17.06
N ASP A 219 9.69 5.06 16.94
CA ASP A 219 11.10 5.20 16.60
C ASP A 219 11.48 4.50 15.28
N CYS A 220 10.54 4.46 14.33
CA CYS A 220 10.74 3.94 12.99
C CYS A 220 10.89 5.04 11.95
N GLY A 221 11.70 4.73 10.93
CA GLY A 221 11.82 5.51 9.71
C GLY A 221 11.05 4.88 8.56
N VAL A 222 10.70 5.69 7.58
CA VAL A 222 10.00 5.26 6.35
C VAL A 222 10.71 5.82 5.14
N CYS A 223 10.79 5.04 4.06
CA CYS A 223 11.09 5.54 2.73
C CYS A 223 10.12 4.99 1.72
N ALA A 224 9.32 5.87 1.12
CA ALA A 224 8.45 5.53 0.01
C ALA A 224 9.27 5.19 -1.23
N ILE A 225 8.78 4.23 -2.03
CA ILE A 225 9.39 3.69 -3.23
C ILE A 225 8.34 3.69 -4.34
N GLU A 226 8.62 4.40 -5.39
CA GLU A 226 7.80 4.43 -6.60
C GLU A 226 8.53 3.76 -7.76
N SER A 227 9.87 3.71 -7.69
CA SER A 227 10.74 3.10 -8.70
C SER A 227 10.81 1.58 -8.50
N PHE A 228 9.99 0.84 -9.25
CA PHE A 228 9.96 -0.62 -9.29
C PHE A 228 9.57 -1.11 -10.69
N GLN A 229 9.82 -2.39 -10.97
CA GLN A 229 9.46 -3.04 -12.22
C GLN A 229 8.04 -3.60 -12.13
N ASP A 230 7.05 -2.93 -12.72
CA ASP A 230 5.62 -3.23 -12.58
C ASP A 230 5.30 -4.70 -12.88
N ASP A 231 5.63 -5.19 -14.07
CA ASP A 231 5.31 -6.56 -14.48
C ASP A 231 6.03 -7.63 -13.65
N TYR A 232 7.26 -7.34 -13.22
CA TYR A 232 8.01 -8.25 -12.37
C TYR A 232 7.37 -8.35 -10.98
N MET A 233 7.08 -7.22 -10.37
CA MET A 233 6.46 -7.16 -9.04
C MET A 233 5.04 -7.74 -9.05
N ASN A 234 4.24 -7.46 -10.08
CA ASN A 234 2.92 -8.05 -10.22
C ASN A 234 3.00 -9.60 -10.28
N ARG A 235 3.91 -10.17 -11.10
CA ARG A 235 4.11 -11.63 -11.13
C ARG A 235 4.56 -12.18 -9.78
N LEU A 236 5.46 -11.50 -9.08
CA LEU A 236 5.98 -11.92 -7.79
C LEU A 236 4.88 -11.99 -6.72
N LEU A 237 3.92 -11.07 -6.78
CA LEU A 237 2.75 -11.01 -5.90
C LEU A 237 1.57 -11.87 -6.39
N GLY A 238 1.69 -12.55 -7.54
CA GLY A 238 0.62 -13.35 -8.12
C GLY A 238 -0.53 -12.53 -8.71
N LEU A 239 -0.25 -11.29 -9.13
CA LEU A 239 -1.24 -10.37 -9.68
C LEU A 239 -1.26 -10.40 -11.21
N ASP A 240 -2.43 -10.10 -11.80
CA ASP A 240 -2.61 -10.10 -13.26
C ASP A 240 -2.14 -8.81 -13.94
N GLY A 241 -1.79 -7.79 -13.16
CA GLY A 241 -1.39 -6.48 -13.66
C GLY A 241 -2.51 -5.66 -14.31
N LYS A 242 -3.78 -6.09 -14.21
CA LYS A 242 -4.95 -5.47 -14.83
C LYS A 242 -6.10 -5.24 -13.86
N THR A 243 -6.62 -6.30 -13.28
CA THR A 243 -7.69 -6.22 -12.28
C THR A 243 -7.13 -5.92 -10.89
N GLN A 244 -5.86 -6.26 -10.68
CA GLN A 244 -5.08 -5.86 -9.53
C GLN A 244 -3.60 -5.66 -9.94
N PHE A 245 -2.98 -4.59 -9.47
CA PHE A 245 -1.57 -4.29 -9.74
C PHE A 245 -0.94 -3.47 -8.61
N LEU A 246 0.38 -3.60 -8.45
CA LEU A 246 1.16 -2.79 -7.52
C LEU A 246 1.21 -1.34 -7.99
N ILE A 247 1.06 -0.38 -7.07
CA ILE A 247 1.12 1.05 -7.39
C ILE A 247 2.09 1.85 -6.53
N TYR A 248 2.41 1.37 -5.33
CA TYR A 248 3.28 2.12 -4.43
C TYR A 248 3.87 1.19 -3.36
N CYS A 249 5.09 1.50 -2.92
CA CYS A 249 5.75 0.75 -1.85
C CYS A 249 6.33 1.71 -0.81
N ALA A 250 6.60 1.19 0.40
CA ALA A 250 7.34 1.93 1.43
C ALA A 250 8.07 0.97 2.36
N ALA A 251 9.38 1.13 2.44
CA ALA A 251 10.22 0.40 3.40
C ALA A 251 10.16 1.07 4.78
N VAL A 252 10.03 0.27 5.83
CA VAL A 252 9.93 0.71 7.23
C VAL A 252 10.88 -0.11 8.10
N GLY A 253 11.53 0.54 9.05
CA GLY A 253 12.39 -0.12 10.02
C GLY A 253 12.80 0.82 11.15
N LYS A 254 13.37 0.26 12.21
CA LYS A 254 13.91 1.04 13.33
C LYS A 254 14.98 2.00 12.85
N ILE A 255 15.01 3.20 13.43
CA ILE A 255 16.04 4.19 13.09
C ILE A 255 17.31 3.87 13.83
N ARG A 256 18.42 3.70 13.12
CA ARG A 256 19.71 3.52 13.72
C ARG A 256 20.15 4.80 14.43
N HIS A 257 20.18 4.77 15.77
CA HIS A 257 20.67 5.87 16.58
C HIS A 257 22.20 5.89 16.58
N GLY A 258 22.80 7.01 16.23
CA GLY A 258 24.26 7.23 16.39
C GLY A 258 25.09 7.38 15.11
N LEU A 259 24.50 7.81 14.01
CA LEU A 259 25.23 8.33 12.83
C LEU A 259 25.12 9.85 12.74
#